data_3789d023313e7de08c9abc3e0e0551be
#
_entry.id   3789d023313e7de08c9abc3e0e0551be
#
_cell.length_a   1.000
_cell.length_b   1.000
_cell.length_c   1.000
_cell.angle_alpha   90.00
_cell.angle_beta   90.00
_cell.angle_gamma   90.00
#
_symmetry.space_group_name_H-M   'P 1'
#
loop_
_entity.id
_entity.type
_entity.pdbx_description
1 polymer ?
#
loop_
_entity_poly.entity_id
_entity_poly.type
_entity_poly.pdbx_seq_one_letter_code
_entity_poly.pdbx_strand_id
1 'polypeptide(L)'
;MARWRGVRGRPAAILVDAWCLGAVADAEAALAAPVNDLEREHDADGAWRRWVNARVGGDYAAFADRFDAILFLEAPGFDVVLDWRCQQEADLLGVAPDDLPHEERRRLAGFIQYFERITRRMLAGGVRCSVAVQLDRNRQPVPPPR
;
A
#
# COMPACT_ATOMS: atom_id res chain seq x y z
N MET A 1 -12.04 -12.24 -19.84
CA MET A 1 -12.99 -11.68 -18.84
C MET A 1 -13.12 -12.67 -17.69
N ALA A 2 -12.75 -12.30 -16.47
CA ALA A 2 -12.94 -13.13 -15.30
C ALA A 2 -14.45 -13.31 -15.04
N ARG A 3 -14.92 -14.56 -14.95
CA ARG A 3 -16.30 -14.87 -14.60
C ARG A 3 -16.46 -14.67 -13.09
N TRP A 4 -17.28 -13.74 -12.67
CA TRP A 4 -17.73 -13.61 -11.29
C TRP A 4 -18.42 -14.91 -10.86
N ARG A 5 -17.93 -15.53 -9.78
CA ARG A 5 -18.59 -16.68 -9.16
C ARG A 5 -19.50 -16.14 -8.06
N GLY A 6 -20.79 -16.27 -8.25
CA GLY A 6 -21.76 -15.98 -7.20
C GLY A 6 -21.74 -17.07 -6.14
N VAL A 7 -21.77 -16.69 -4.87
CA VAL A 7 -21.95 -17.59 -3.73
C VAL A 7 -23.44 -17.54 -3.34
N ARG A 8 -24.07 -18.70 -3.19
CA ARG A 8 -25.45 -18.79 -2.69
C ARG A 8 -25.45 -18.83 -1.16
N GLY A 9 -26.36 -18.10 -0.55
CA GLY A 9 -26.50 -18.03 0.91
C GLY A 9 -25.90 -16.76 1.51
N ARG A 10 -25.97 -16.67 2.85
CA ARG A 10 -25.39 -15.56 3.62
C ARG A 10 -24.04 -16.01 4.18
N PRO A 11 -22.90 -15.42 3.76
CA PRO A 11 -21.61 -15.79 4.32
C PRO A 11 -21.54 -15.35 5.79
N ALA A 12 -20.77 -16.10 6.59
CA ALA A 12 -20.49 -15.73 7.99
C ALA A 12 -19.50 -14.56 8.07
N ALA A 13 -18.57 -14.47 7.10
CA ALA A 13 -17.60 -13.38 6.98
C ALA A 13 -17.27 -13.12 5.52
N ILE A 14 -16.87 -11.89 5.21
CA ILE A 14 -16.31 -11.47 3.93
C ILE A 14 -14.94 -10.86 4.23
N LEU A 15 -13.89 -11.48 3.69
CA LEU A 15 -12.54 -10.94 3.76
C LEU A 15 -12.23 -10.17 2.47
N VAL A 16 -11.73 -8.96 2.62
CA VAL A 16 -11.30 -8.10 1.51
C VAL A 16 -9.81 -7.83 1.70
N ASP A 17 -9.00 -8.29 0.75
CA ASP A 17 -7.61 -7.87 0.63
C ASP A 17 -7.56 -6.61 -0.22
N ALA A 18 -7.08 -5.53 0.35
CA ALA A 18 -7.09 -4.23 -0.31
C ALA A 18 -5.84 -3.42 0.03
N TRP A 19 -5.35 -2.70 -0.97
CA TRP A 19 -4.24 -1.78 -0.81
C TRP A 19 -4.72 -0.45 -0.24
N CYS A 20 -3.96 0.11 0.70
CA CYS A 20 -4.22 1.40 1.35
C CYS A 20 -5.57 1.51 2.08
N LEU A 21 -6.24 0.39 2.36
CA LEU A 21 -7.49 0.40 3.12
C LEU A 21 -7.25 0.96 4.53
N GLY A 22 -8.07 1.90 4.94
CA GLY A 22 -7.94 2.58 6.23
C GLY A 22 -6.92 3.73 6.25
N ALA A 23 -6.25 4.04 5.13
CA ALA A 23 -5.34 5.18 5.05
C ALA A 23 -6.03 6.48 5.46
N VAL A 24 -5.29 7.34 6.17
CA VAL A 24 -5.73 8.67 6.60
C VAL A 24 -5.01 9.73 5.76
N ALA A 25 -5.76 10.72 5.27
CA ALA A 25 -5.20 11.83 4.52
C ALA A 25 -4.08 12.54 5.30
N ASP A 26 -3.09 13.03 4.58
CA ASP A 26 -2.05 13.90 5.11
C ASP A 26 -2.60 15.30 5.42
N ALA A 27 -1.96 16.00 6.35
CA ALA A 27 -2.17 17.43 6.53
C ALA A 27 -1.63 18.20 5.30
N GLU A 28 -2.25 19.33 4.97
CA GLU A 28 -1.86 20.15 3.80
C GLU A 28 -0.36 20.51 3.81
N ALA A 29 0.21 20.79 4.96
CA ALA A 29 1.62 21.11 5.10
C ALA A 29 2.55 19.96 4.63
N ALA A 30 2.15 18.71 4.81
CA ALA A 30 2.90 17.53 4.36
C ALA A 30 2.88 17.37 2.84
N LEU A 31 1.92 18.01 2.15
CA LEU A 31 1.80 17.98 0.70
C LEU A 31 2.66 19.06 0.00
N ALA A 32 3.29 19.96 0.77
CA ALA A 32 4.08 21.04 0.20
C ALA A 32 5.32 20.54 -0.56
N ALA A 33 5.97 19.49 -0.07
CA ALA A 33 7.18 18.93 -0.68
C ALA A 33 6.91 17.56 -1.32
N PRO A 34 7.56 17.25 -2.47
CA PRO A 34 7.54 15.92 -3.06
C PRO A 34 8.28 14.92 -2.17
N VAL A 35 7.80 13.66 -2.12
CA VAL A 35 8.45 12.58 -1.35
C VAL A 35 9.40 11.74 -2.19
N ASN A 36 9.32 11.81 -3.52
CA ASN A 36 10.13 11.03 -4.45
C ASN A 36 10.32 11.76 -5.78
N ASP A 37 11.05 11.12 -6.70
CA ASP A 37 11.36 11.68 -8.01
C ASP A 37 10.12 11.81 -8.89
N LEU A 38 9.19 10.85 -8.83
CA LEU A 38 7.93 10.90 -9.58
C LEU A 38 7.15 12.19 -9.25
N GLU A 39 6.97 12.50 -7.97
CA GLU A 39 6.28 13.72 -7.56
C GLU A 39 7.07 14.98 -7.93
N ARG A 40 8.40 14.92 -7.86
CA ARG A 40 9.27 16.06 -8.20
C ARG A 40 9.21 16.41 -9.67
N GLU A 41 9.21 15.37 -10.54
CA GLU A 41 9.30 15.55 -11.99
C GLU A 41 7.94 15.71 -12.66
N HIS A 42 6.90 15.02 -12.15
CA HIS A 42 5.60 14.91 -12.81
C HIS A 42 4.45 15.56 -12.02
N ASP A 43 4.69 16.03 -10.80
CA ASP A 43 3.70 16.70 -9.95
C ASP A 43 4.35 17.88 -9.20
N ALA A 44 5.13 18.72 -9.91
CA ALA A 44 5.88 19.81 -9.32
C ALA A 44 4.99 20.84 -8.59
N ASP A 45 3.79 21.12 -9.11
CA ASP A 45 2.79 21.99 -8.49
C ASP A 45 1.97 21.31 -7.37
N GLY A 46 2.09 19.99 -7.20
CA GLY A 46 1.41 19.20 -6.19
C GLY A 46 -0.08 19.00 -6.44
N ALA A 47 -0.56 19.24 -7.65
CA ALA A 47 -1.97 19.12 -7.96
C ALA A 47 -2.45 17.67 -7.84
N TRP A 48 -1.66 16.73 -8.36
CA TRP A 48 -2.02 15.31 -8.33
C TRP A 48 -1.99 14.74 -6.90
N ARG A 49 -0.94 14.99 -6.11
CA ARG A 49 -0.85 14.48 -4.74
C ARG A 49 -1.94 15.08 -3.84
N ARG A 50 -2.35 16.36 -4.04
CA ARG A 50 -3.48 16.94 -3.32
C ARG A 50 -4.81 16.29 -3.73
N TRP A 51 -4.99 16.02 -5.01
CA TRP A 51 -6.18 15.31 -5.49
C TRP A 51 -6.28 13.91 -4.90
N VAL A 52 -5.18 13.13 -4.90
CA VAL A 52 -5.12 11.81 -4.27
C VAL A 52 -5.44 11.90 -2.78
N ASN A 53 -4.81 12.85 -2.07
CA ASN A 53 -5.03 13.08 -0.65
C ASN A 53 -6.50 13.39 -0.33
N ALA A 54 -7.15 14.20 -1.14
CA ALA A 54 -8.57 14.48 -1.00
C ALA A 54 -9.45 13.23 -1.21
N ARG A 55 -9.08 12.33 -2.14
CA ARG A 55 -9.77 11.04 -2.31
C ARG A 55 -9.57 10.12 -1.11
N VAL A 56 -8.36 10.07 -0.56
CA VAL A 56 -8.06 9.31 0.67
C VAL A 56 -8.92 9.79 1.83
N GLY A 57 -9.02 11.11 2.03
CA GLY A 57 -9.83 11.69 3.11
C GLY A 57 -11.35 11.66 2.87
N GLY A 58 -11.78 11.46 1.63
CA GLY A 58 -13.18 11.42 1.22
C GLY A 58 -13.67 10.00 0.92
N ASP A 59 -13.67 9.65 -0.36
CA ASP A 59 -14.29 8.41 -0.86
C ASP A 59 -13.68 7.13 -0.25
N TYR A 60 -12.35 7.11 -0.07
CA TYR A 60 -11.66 5.98 0.56
C TYR A 60 -11.97 5.87 2.05
N ALA A 61 -12.02 7.00 2.75
CA ALA A 61 -12.42 7.03 4.14
C ALA A 61 -13.83 6.47 4.32
N ALA A 62 -14.79 6.95 3.52
CA ALA A 62 -16.16 6.47 3.54
C ALA A 62 -16.29 4.97 3.15
N PHE A 63 -15.43 4.49 2.26
CA PHE A 63 -15.36 3.05 1.96
C PHE A 63 -14.82 2.25 3.14
N ALA A 64 -13.76 2.72 3.80
CA ALA A 64 -13.19 2.06 4.97
C ALA A 64 -14.18 1.96 6.14
N ASP A 65 -15.09 2.94 6.30
CA ASP A 65 -16.13 2.94 7.33
C ASP A 65 -17.18 1.82 7.15
N ARG A 66 -17.17 1.12 6.03
CA ARG A 66 -18.09 0.00 5.76
C ARG A 66 -17.60 -1.33 6.31
N PHE A 67 -16.37 -1.41 6.81
CA PHE A 67 -15.79 -2.62 7.35
C PHE A 67 -15.97 -2.68 8.87
N ASP A 68 -16.40 -3.84 9.37
CA ASP A 68 -16.56 -4.06 10.82
C ASP A 68 -15.20 -4.07 11.54
N ALA A 69 -14.15 -4.52 10.85
CA ALA A 69 -12.77 -4.53 11.35
C ALA A 69 -11.78 -4.40 10.18
N ILE A 70 -10.67 -3.71 10.44
CA ILE A 70 -9.54 -3.60 9.51
C ILE A 70 -8.30 -4.12 10.22
N LEU A 71 -7.65 -5.12 9.62
CA LEU A 71 -6.33 -5.59 10.01
C LEU A 71 -5.28 -4.90 9.14
N PHE A 72 -4.33 -4.21 9.77
CA PHE A 72 -3.20 -3.61 9.07
C PHE A 72 -1.95 -4.49 9.21
N LEU A 73 -1.41 -4.94 8.09
CA LEU A 73 -0.11 -5.60 8.04
C LEU A 73 0.96 -4.53 7.86
N GLU A 74 1.67 -4.24 8.93
CA GLU A 74 2.63 -3.13 9.00
C GLU A 74 4.01 -3.62 8.55
N ALA A 75 4.46 -3.16 7.39
CA ALA A 75 5.82 -3.40 6.92
C ALA A 75 6.85 -2.67 7.83
N PRO A 76 8.09 -3.19 7.96
CA PRO A 76 9.12 -2.56 8.79
C PRO A 76 9.57 -1.18 8.28
N GLY A 77 9.29 -0.86 7.02
CA GLY A 77 9.60 0.41 6.40
C GLY A 77 9.28 0.39 4.91
N PHE A 78 9.36 1.54 4.25
CA PHE A 78 9.15 1.61 2.80
C PHE A 78 10.33 1.01 2.01
N ASP A 79 11.51 0.95 2.60
CA ASP A 79 12.73 0.42 2.00
C ASP A 79 12.64 -1.06 1.57
N VAL A 80 11.78 -1.85 2.20
CA VAL A 80 11.58 -3.26 1.84
C VAL A 80 10.61 -3.47 0.67
N VAL A 81 9.82 -2.44 0.31
CA VAL A 81 8.72 -2.59 -0.67
C VAL A 81 9.23 -2.99 -2.05
N LEU A 82 10.35 -2.40 -2.50
CA LEU A 82 10.93 -2.75 -3.81
C LEU A 82 11.36 -4.22 -3.86
N ASP A 83 12.04 -4.70 -2.83
CA ASP A 83 12.52 -6.08 -2.80
C ASP A 83 11.35 -7.07 -2.74
N TRP A 84 10.32 -6.76 -1.96
CA TRP A 84 9.10 -7.57 -1.92
C TRP A 84 8.36 -7.61 -3.25
N ARG A 85 8.32 -6.47 -3.97
CA ARG A 85 7.72 -6.41 -5.31
C ARG A 85 8.57 -7.15 -6.35
N CYS A 86 9.90 -7.04 -6.28
CA CYS A 86 10.80 -7.80 -7.13
C CYS A 86 10.66 -9.31 -6.91
N GLN A 87 10.56 -9.76 -5.67
CA GLN A 87 10.32 -11.17 -5.36
C GLN A 87 8.99 -11.65 -5.95
N GLN A 88 7.91 -10.89 -5.77
CA GLN A 88 6.60 -11.23 -6.35
C GLN A 88 6.65 -11.33 -7.87
N GLU A 89 7.34 -10.41 -8.54
CA GLU A 89 7.48 -10.44 -10.00
C GLU A 89 8.32 -11.63 -10.47
N ALA A 90 9.42 -11.94 -9.77
CA ALA A 90 10.26 -13.10 -10.03
C ALA A 90 9.45 -14.40 -9.91
N ASP A 91 8.62 -14.54 -8.86
CA ASP A 91 7.74 -15.69 -8.67
C ASP A 91 6.73 -15.83 -9.83
N LEU A 92 6.17 -14.72 -10.33
CA LEU A 92 5.25 -14.72 -11.48
C LEU A 92 5.94 -15.13 -12.79
N LEU A 93 7.21 -14.75 -12.95
CA LEU A 93 8.02 -15.10 -14.11
C LEU A 93 8.66 -16.50 -14.00
N GLY A 94 8.62 -17.12 -12.82
CA GLY A 94 9.23 -18.43 -12.56
C GLY A 94 10.76 -18.38 -12.54
N VAL A 95 11.35 -17.25 -12.11
CA VAL A 95 12.80 -17.05 -11.98
C VAL A 95 13.18 -16.81 -10.51
N ALA A 96 14.48 -16.96 -10.18
CA ALA A 96 14.95 -16.56 -8.87
C ALA A 96 14.95 -15.02 -8.74
N PRO A 97 14.75 -14.45 -7.53
CA PRO A 97 14.73 -12.99 -7.33
C PRO A 97 15.99 -12.28 -7.84
N ASP A 98 17.15 -12.92 -7.74
CA ASP A 98 18.43 -12.39 -8.23
C ASP A 98 18.55 -12.42 -9.76
N ASP A 99 17.76 -13.28 -10.43
CA ASP A 99 17.71 -13.39 -11.88
C ASP A 99 16.65 -12.48 -12.53
N LEU A 100 15.94 -11.66 -11.71
CA LEU A 100 14.98 -10.70 -12.24
C LEU A 100 15.69 -9.69 -13.15
N PRO A 101 15.24 -9.51 -14.42
CA PRO A 101 15.86 -8.56 -15.35
C PRO A 101 15.96 -7.15 -14.74
N HIS A 102 17.09 -6.49 -14.95
CA HIS A 102 17.32 -5.12 -14.45
C HIS A 102 16.26 -4.11 -14.94
N GLU A 103 15.72 -4.32 -16.14
CA GLU A 103 14.66 -3.49 -16.69
C GLU A 103 13.37 -3.63 -15.88
N GLU A 104 12.98 -4.85 -15.48
CA GLU A 104 11.83 -5.10 -14.63
C GLU A 104 12.02 -4.49 -13.24
N ARG A 105 13.21 -4.64 -12.65
CA ARG A 105 13.51 -3.98 -11.36
C ARG A 105 13.39 -2.46 -11.46
N ARG A 106 13.86 -1.83 -12.53
CA ARG A 106 13.70 -0.38 -12.75
C ARG A 106 12.23 0.01 -12.94
N ARG A 107 11.46 -0.79 -13.69
CA ARG A 107 10.03 -0.58 -13.87
C ARG A 107 9.29 -0.62 -12.53
N LEU A 108 9.60 -1.60 -11.69
CA LEU A 108 9.01 -1.74 -10.35
C LEU A 108 9.43 -0.59 -9.42
N ALA A 109 10.69 -0.15 -9.46
CA ALA A 109 11.16 1.01 -8.70
C ALA A 109 10.40 2.30 -9.06
N GLY A 110 10.09 2.52 -10.35
CA GLY A 110 9.20 3.60 -10.78
C GLY A 110 7.77 3.42 -10.30
N PHE A 111 7.24 2.19 -10.41
CA PHE A 111 5.87 1.89 -10.05
C PHE A 111 5.57 2.10 -8.56
N ILE A 112 6.45 1.69 -7.64
CA ILE A 112 6.21 1.83 -6.20
C ILE A 112 6.14 3.29 -5.75
N GLN A 113 6.71 4.24 -6.49
CA GLN A 113 6.68 5.66 -6.16
C GLN A 113 5.25 6.24 -6.14
N TYR A 114 4.33 5.69 -6.93
CA TYR A 114 2.92 6.09 -6.91
C TYR A 114 2.24 5.86 -5.56
N PHE A 115 2.76 4.93 -4.77
CA PHE A 115 2.18 4.52 -3.48
C PHE A 115 3.01 4.96 -2.28
N GLU A 116 4.20 5.49 -2.51
CA GLU A 116 5.17 5.77 -1.46
C GLU A 116 4.62 6.73 -0.41
N ARG A 117 4.01 7.84 -0.81
CA ARG A 117 3.44 8.82 0.12
C ARG A 117 2.41 8.18 1.04
N ILE A 118 1.43 7.48 0.49
CA ILE A 118 0.37 6.82 1.27
C ILE A 118 0.97 5.76 2.19
N THR A 119 1.90 4.94 1.69
CA THR A 119 2.54 3.90 2.48
C THR A 119 3.31 4.49 3.66
N ARG A 120 4.14 5.52 3.42
CA ARG A 120 4.87 6.22 4.49
C ARG A 120 3.92 6.84 5.51
N ARG A 121 2.82 7.42 5.06
CA ARG A 121 1.79 7.97 5.94
C ARG A 121 1.16 6.89 6.82
N MET A 122 0.81 5.73 6.26
CA MET A 122 0.25 4.60 7.00
C MET A 122 1.25 4.06 8.03
N LEU A 123 2.51 3.88 7.65
CA LEU A 123 3.59 3.42 8.55
C LEU A 123 3.90 4.44 9.67
N ALA A 124 3.63 5.72 9.44
CA ALA A 124 3.73 6.77 10.47
C ALA A 124 2.46 6.89 11.34
N GLY A 125 1.61 5.86 11.37
CA GLY A 125 0.38 5.83 12.16
C GLY A 125 -0.84 6.47 11.49
N GLY A 126 -0.73 6.87 10.22
CA GLY A 126 -1.85 7.41 9.44
C GLY A 126 -2.73 6.31 8.85
N VAL A 127 -3.16 5.38 9.68
CA VAL A 127 -4.06 4.28 9.29
C VAL A 127 -5.13 4.07 10.36
N ARG A 128 -6.37 3.93 9.93
CA ARG A 128 -7.48 3.49 10.78
C ARG A 128 -7.57 1.98 10.69
N CYS A 129 -7.17 1.30 11.74
CA CYS A 129 -7.24 -0.15 11.84
C CYS A 129 -7.73 -0.58 13.22
N SER A 130 -8.34 -1.76 13.28
CA SER A 130 -8.74 -2.41 14.54
C SER A 130 -7.56 -3.13 15.20
N VAL A 131 -6.66 -3.66 14.36
CA VAL A 131 -5.46 -4.39 14.78
C VAL A 131 -4.34 -4.08 13.78
N ALA A 132 -3.14 -3.79 14.30
CA ALA A 132 -1.91 -3.75 13.51
C ALA A 132 -1.04 -4.96 13.84
N VAL A 133 -0.51 -5.62 12.82
CA VAL A 133 0.43 -6.73 12.93
C VAL A 133 1.72 -6.31 12.27
N GLN A 134 2.75 -6.10 13.06
CA GLN A 134 4.08 -5.78 12.54
C GLN A 134 4.69 -6.99 11.83
N LEU A 135 5.30 -6.76 10.70
CA LEU A 135 6.01 -7.76 9.92
C LEU A 135 7.52 -7.47 9.96
N ASP A 136 8.31 -8.53 9.95
CA ASP A 136 9.75 -8.44 9.70
C ASP A 136 10.05 -8.33 8.19
N ARG A 137 11.34 -8.22 7.84
CA ARG A 137 11.80 -8.16 6.43
C ARG A 137 11.44 -9.41 5.63
N ASN A 138 11.19 -10.56 6.30
CA ASN A 138 10.77 -11.81 5.70
C ASN A 138 9.25 -11.98 5.66
N ARG A 139 8.49 -10.91 5.97
CA ARG A 139 7.03 -10.91 6.05
C ARG A 139 6.46 -11.83 7.13
N GLN A 140 7.26 -12.13 8.17
CA GLN A 140 6.78 -12.89 9.31
C GLN A 140 6.25 -11.95 10.39
N PRO A 141 5.12 -12.28 11.05
CA PRO A 141 4.61 -11.51 12.16
C PRO A 141 5.62 -11.40 13.30
N VAL A 142 5.86 -10.18 13.77
CA VAL A 142 6.69 -9.91 14.94
C VAL A 142 5.81 -9.99 16.18
N PRO A 143 6.16 -10.81 17.20
CA PRO A 143 5.41 -10.84 18.45
C PRO A 143 5.36 -9.46 19.11
N PRO A 144 4.23 -9.08 19.75
CA PRO A 144 4.17 -7.82 20.48
C PRO A 144 5.23 -7.82 21.61
N PRO A 145 5.78 -6.66 21.97
CA PRO A 145 6.68 -6.55 23.10
C PRO A 145 5.96 -7.02 24.37
N ARG A 146 6.69 -7.78 25.22
CA ARG A 146 6.21 -8.29 26.49
C ARG A 146 6.06 -7.18 27.52
#